data_242ea2d51092b5bed4e4ed428dd7408a
#
_entry.id   242ea2d51092b5bed4e4ed428dd7408a
#
_cell.length_a   1.000
_cell.length_b   1.000
_cell.length_c   1.000
_cell.angle_alpha   90.00
_cell.angle_beta   90.00
_cell.angle_gamma   90.00
#
_symmetry.space_group_name_H-M   'P 1'
#
loop_
_entity.id
_entity.type
_entity.pdbx_description
1 polymer ?
#
loop_
_entity_poly.entity_id
_entity_poly.type
_entity_poly.pdbx_seq_one_letter_code
_entity_poly.pdbx_strand_id
1 'polypeptide(L)'
;MRCAASRVAGIVLAGLAAGALGPVAAFAAPTTPPAASGGTSAADLKSDGPTQPAKVQDGQYTDKNGDPTYHVTDSGKKVDWYTMSGYLRYNANCIVCHGPDGMGSTYAPSLVDALKGMDYAHFAGIIVGGKNDVNAAQELVMPAFGDNRNVMCYMPDIYTYLRARSDGALGRNRPPEHEPKPAAFEKAEDACMK
;
A
#
# COMPACT_ATOMS: atom_id res chain seq x y z
N MET A 1 -31.04 -44.00 -33.64
CA MET A 1 -31.07 -43.81 -35.10
C MET A 1 -29.63 -43.68 -35.57
N ARG A 2 -29.28 -44.58 -36.45
CA ARG A 2 -27.94 -44.71 -37.09
C ARG A 2 -27.77 -43.68 -38.21
N CYS A 3 -26.55 -43.29 -38.49
CA CYS A 3 -25.95 -42.98 -39.80
C CYS A 3 -24.74 -42.04 -39.60
N ALA A 4 -23.65 -42.11 -40.23
CA ALA A 4 -22.96 -43.09 -41.06
C ALA A 4 -21.60 -42.42 -41.34
N ALA A 5 -20.55 -43.23 -41.38
CA ALA A 5 -19.18 -42.79 -41.72
C ALA A 5 -19.08 -42.39 -43.20
N SER A 6 -18.23 -41.43 -43.49
CA SER A 6 -17.66 -41.27 -44.84
C SER A 6 -16.14 -41.02 -44.76
N ARG A 7 -15.41 -42.03 -45.26
CA ARG A 7 -13.97 -41.94 -45.52
C ARG A 7 -13.78 -41.40 -46.95
N VAL A 8 -12.92 -40.42 -47.08
CA VAL A 8 -12.27 -40.17 -48.39
C VAL A 8 -10.78 -40.16 -48.24
N ALA A 9 -10.18 -41.05 -48.95
CA ALA A 9 -8.72 -41.23 -49.06
C ALA A 9 -8.15 -40.40 -50.22
N GLY A 10 -6.89 -40.05 -50.10
CA GLY A 10 -6.00 -39.84 -51.23
C GLY A 10 -5.53 -38.41 -51.45
N ILE A 11 -4.29 -38.11 -51.30
CA ILE A 11 -3.26 -38.09 -52.34
C ILE A 11 -2.00 -37.49 -51.73
N VAL A 12 -0.92 -38.29 -51.82
CA VAL A 12 0.44 -37.90 -51.50
C VAL A 12 0.99 -37.04 -52.65
N LEU A 13 1.53 -35.86 -52.34
CA LEU A 13 2.42 -35.15 -53.24
C LEU A 13 3.66 -34.73 -52.45
N ALA A 14 4.76 -35.37 -52.75
CA ALA A 14 6.10 -35.00 -52.28
C ALA A 14 6.57 -33.77 -53.05
N GLY A 15 6.82 -32.68 -52.32
CA GLY A 15 7.48 -31.49 -52.83
C GLY A 15 8.70 -31.17 -51.96
N LEU A 16 9.91 -31.47 -52.48
CA LEU A 16 11.16 -30.92 -51.94
C LEU A 16 11.20 -29.43 -52.20
N ALA A 17 11.21 -28.63 -51.14
CA ALA A 17 11.62 -27.23 -51.22
C ALA A 17 12.75 -26.98 -50.23
N ALA A 18 13.91 -26.65 -50.74
CA ALA A 18 15.07 -26.19 -50.01
C ALA A 18 14.74 -24.86 -49.32
N GLY A 19 14.58 -24.86 -48.01
CA GLY A 19 14.36 -23.68 -47.19
C GLY A 19 15.66 -23.08 -46.72
N ALA A 20 15.91 -21.86 -47.07
CA ALA A 20 17.02 -21.01 -46.61
C ALA A 20 16.94 -20.84 -45.08
N LEU A 21 18.05 -21.12 -44.40
CA LEU A 21 18.27 -20.80 -42.98
C LEU A 21 18.39 -19.27 -42.83
N GLY A 22 17.31 -18.64 -42.42
CA GLY A 22 17.34 -17.26 -41.97
C GLY A 22 17.97 -17.13 -40.56
N PRO A 23 18.62 -16.01 -40.24
CA PRO A 23 19.23 -15.82 -38.94
C PRO A 23 18.15 -15.76 -37.88
N VAL A 24 18.25 -16.63 -36.86
CA VAL A 24 17.43 -16.61 -35.67
C VAL A 24 17.83 -15.37 -34.87
N ALA A 25 16.98 -14.35 -34.86
CA ALA A 25 17.14 -13.23 -33.95
C ALA A 25 17.04 -13.74 -32.53
N ALA A 26 18.14 -13.70 -31.80
CA ALA A 26 18.16 -13.99 -30.37
C ALA A 26 17.33 -12.89 -29.65
N PHE A 27 16.15 -13.28 -29.19
CA PHE A 27 15.41 -12.46 -28.22
C PHE A 27 16.23 -12.41 -26.93
N ALA A 28 16.81 -11.23 -26.65
CA ALA A 28 17.41 -10.96 -25.35
C ALA A 28 16.31 -11.08 -24.29
N ALA A 29 16.49 -11.99 -23.34
CA ALA A 29 15.62 -12.09 -22.18
C ALA A 29 15.64 -10.76 -21.43
N PRO A 30 14.49 -10.31 -20.88
CA PRO A 30 14.47 -9.13 -20.05
C PRO A 30 15.39 -9.36 -18.86
N THR A 31 16.45 -8.56 -18.75
CA THR A 31 17.33 -8.53 -17.58
C THR A 31 16.52 -8.02 -16.42
N THR A 32 16.14 -8.92 -15.52
CA THR A 32 15.60 -8.57 -14.20
C THR A 32 16.62 -7.67 -13.50
N PRO A 33 16.29 -6.45 -13.10
CA PRO A 33 17.22 -5.65 -12.33
C PRO A 33 17.59 -6.41 -11.05
N PRO A 34 18.86 -6.37 -10.62
CA PRO A 34 19.27 -7.06 -9.40
C PRO A 34 18.46 -6.50 -8.22
N ALA A 35 17.90 -7.40 -7.42
CA ALA A 35 17.32 -7.04 -6.13
C ALA A 35 18.41 -6.33 -5.31
N ALA A 36 18.23 -5.04 -5.08
CA ALA A 36 19.14 -4.25 -4.28
C ALA A 36 19.05 -4.68 -2.81
N SER A 37 19.88 -5.64 -2.43
CA SER A 37 20.23 -5.89 -1.04
C SER A 37 21.33 -4.88 -0.61
N GLY A 38 21.04 -3.60 -0.72
CA GLY A 38 21.88 -2.54 -0.23
C GLY A 38 21.52 -2.26 1.22
N GLY A 39 22.47 -2.39 2.14
CA GLY A 39 22.31 -1.87 3.50
C GLY A 39 21.96 -0.40 3.43
N THR A 40 20.78 -0.01 3.92
CA THR A 40 20.29 1.37 3.91
C THR A 40 21.19 2.21 4.81
N SER A 41 21.79 3.28 4.27
CA SER A 41 22.61 4.19 5.05
C SER A 41 21.71 5.06 5.96
N ALA A 42 22.27 5.59 7.04
CA ALA A 42 21.55 6.51 7.92
C ALA A 42 21.07 7.79 7.18
N ALA A 43 21.73 8.16 6.09
CA ALA A 43 21.32 9.28 5.23
C ALA A 43 20.05 8.96 4.43
N ASP A 44 19.89 7.69 4.04
CA ASP A 44 18.72 7.23 3.27
C ASP A 44 17.46 7.10 4.14
N LEU A 45 17.61 7.17 5.47
CA LEU A 45 16.51 7.10 6.42
C LEU A 45 15.99 8.48 6.84
N LYS A 46 16.62 9.57 6.38
CA LYS A 46 16.18 10.92 6.78
C LYS A 46 14.84 11.26 6.14
N SER A 47 13.87 11.57 6.99
CA SER A 47 12.51 11.97 6.61
C SER A 47 12.21 13.40 7.02
N ASP A 48 11.31 14.06 6.31
CA ASP A 48 10.71 15.31 6.76
C ASP A 48 9.87 15.06 8.03
N GLY A 49 9.81 16.05 8.92
CA GLY A 49 9.05 15.96 10.17
C GLY A 49 9.84 15.40 11.38
N PRO A 50 9.21 15.40 12.57
CA PRO A 50 9.88 15.06 13.82
C PRO A 50 10.11 13.56 14.04
N THR A 51 9.22 12.69 13.56
CA THR A 51 9.38 11.25 13.70
C THR A 51 10.32 10.73 12.61
N GLN A 52 11.48 10.24 13.02
CA GLN A 52 12.49 9.74 12.09
C GLN A 52 12.44 8.21 11.99
N PRO A 53 12.50 7.64 10.79
CA PRO A 53 12.69 6.21 10.60
C PRO A 53 14.00 5.74 11.26
N ALA A 54 13.95 4.58 11.91
CA ALA A 54 15.11 3.91 12.48
C ALA A 54 15.52 2.68 11.67
N LYS A 55 14.56 2.07 10.98
CA LYS A 55 14.78 0.90 10.12
C LYS A 55 13.90 0.98 8.89
N VAL A 56 14.33 0.31 7.82
CA VAL A 56 13.50 -0.01 6.66
C VAL A 56 13.64 -1.49 6.34
N GLN A 57 12.52 -2.14 6.12
CA GLN A 57 12.47 -3.52 5.67
C GLN A 57 11.37 -3.65 4.61
N ASP A 58 11.74 -4.17 3.45
CA ASP A 58 10.80 -4.35 2.33
C ASP A 58 10.04 -3.07 1.94
N GLY A 59 10.68 -1.92 2.10
CA GLY A 59 10.12 -0.59 1.84
C GLY A 59 9.21 -0.05 2.95
N GLN A 60 8.97 -0.82 4.01
CA GLN A 60 8.25 -0.36 5.20
C GLN A 60 9.24 0.24 6.20
N TYR A 61 8.94 1.44 6.63
CA TYR A 61 9.74 2.17 7.63
C TYR A 61 9.16 1.98 9.02
N THR A 62 10.04 1.84 10.01
CA THR A 62 9.68 1.81 11.43
C THR A 62 10.53 2.80 12.22
N ASP A 63 9.96 3.37 13.26
CA ASP A 63 10.65 4.26 14.19
C ASP A 63 11.53 3.50 15.19
N LYS A 64 12.14 4.22 16.13
CA LYS A 64 12.98 3.64 17.19
C LYS A 64 12.25 2.69 18.14
N ASN A 65 10.92 2.79 18.24
CA ASN A 65 10.09 1.94 19.07
C ASN A 65 9.63 0.68 18.32
N GLY A 66 9.84 0.64 16.98
CA GLY A 66 9.35 -0.41 16.11
C GLY A 66 7.96 -0.14 15.54
N ASP A 67 7.38 1.02 15.82
CA ASP A 67 6.08 1.42 15.27
C ASP A 67 6.22 1.76 13.76
N PRO A 68 5.21 1.45 12.94
CA PRO A 68 5.18 1.88 11.55
C PRO A 68 5.31 3.40 11.46
N THR A 69 6.18 3.87 10.56
CA THR A 69 6.36 5.30 10.34
C THR A 69 6.54 5.63 8.86
N TYR A 70 6.52 6.89 8.54
CA TYR A 70 6.61 7.42 7.21
C TYR A 70 8.06 7.74 6.79
N HIS A 71 8.29 7.73 5.48
CA HIS A 71 9.45 8.34 4.86
C HIS A 71 8.97 9.38 3.85
N VAL A 72 9.03 10.64 4.24
CA VAL A 72 8.59 11.79 3.47
C VAL A 72 9.79 12.67 3.16
N THR A 73 9.94 13.07 1.92
CA THR A 73 11.07 13.88 1.44
C THR A 73 10.58 15.01 0.54
N ASP A 74 11.52 15.85 0.09
CA ASP A 74 11.24 16.98 -0.80
C ASP A 74 10.19 17.96 -0.27
N SER A 75 10.24 18.22 1.03
CA SER A 75 9.31 19.12 1.72
C SER A 75 7.85 18.67 1.56
N GLY A 76 7.62 17.38 1.80
CA GLY A 76 6.27 16.80 1.76
C GLY A 76 5.77 16.39 0.37
N LYS A 77 6.62 16.45 -0.66
CA LYS A 77 6.19 16.16 -2.03
C LYS A 77 6.29 14.69 -2.41
N LYS A 78 7.29 13.98 -1.86
CA LYS A 78 7.50 12.56 -2.15
C LYS A 78 7.35 11.72 -0.89
N VAL A 79 6.61 10.63 -0.99
CA VAL A 79 6.33 9.72 0.13
C VAL A 79 6.74 8.28 -0.22
N ASP A 80 7.00 7.47 0.79
CA ASP A 80 7.12 6.03 0.62
C ASP A 80 5.79 5.39 0.19
N TRP A 81 5.84 4.14 -0.30
CA TRP A 81 4.65 3.44 -0.76
C TRP A 81 3.62 3.21 0.35
N TYR A 82 4.04 2.88 1.57
CA TYR A 82 3.12 2.60 2.69
C TYR A 82 2.36 3.86 3.13
N THR A 83 3.01 5.01 3.13
CA THR A 83 2.35 6.32 3.33
C THR A 83 1.32 6.59 2.24
N MET A 84 1.65 6.30 0.96
CA MET A 84 0.71 6.46 -0.16
C MET A 84 -0.45 5.47 -0.07
N SER A 85 -0.20 4.20 0.26
CA SER A 85 -1.22 3.20 0.53
C SER A 85 -2.17 3.64 1.64
N GLY A 86 -1.62 4.15 2.74
CA GLY A 86 -2.39 4.72 3.85
C GLY A 86 -3.30 5.87 3.44
N TYR A 87 -2.81 6.79 2.61
CA TYR A 87 -3.63 7.85 2.04
C TYR A 87 -4.83 7.26 1.26
N LEU A 88 -4.58 6.28 0.39
CA LEU A 88 -5.65 5.67 -0.41
C LEU A 88 -6.69 4.95 0.46
N ARG A 89 -6.23 4.19 1.48
CA ARG A 89 -7.11 3.45 2.39
C ARG A 89 -7.87 4.36 3.35
N TYR A 90 -7.24 5.43 3.82
CA TYR A 90 -7.92 6.47 4.59
C TYR A 90 -9.09 7.07 3.81
N ASN A 91 -8.85 7.46 2.55
CA ASN A 91 -9.89 8.03 1.70
C ASN A 91 -10.99 7.05 1.34
N ALA A 92 -10.71 5.74 1.33
CA ALA A 92 -11.71 4.73 1.05
C ALA A 92 -12.61 4.38 2.26
N ASN A 93 -12.08 4.50 3.50
CA ASN A 93 -12.75 3.93 4.67
C ASN A 93 -13.02 4.94 5.82
N CYS A 94 -12.23 6.00 5.92
CA CYS A 94 -12.20 6.87 7.11
C CYS A 94 -12.70 8.31 6.85
N ILE A 95 -12.52 8.79 5.61
CA ILE A 95 -12.80 10.18 5.21
C ILE A 95 -14.25 10.59 5.48
N VAL A 96 -15.21 9.68 5.35
CA VAL A 96 -16.65 9.94 5.51
C VAL A 96 -16.96 10.53 6.89
N CYS A 97 -16.30 10.02 7.92
CA CYS A 97 -16.48 10.48 9.29
C CYS A 97 -15.39 11.50 9.71
N HIS A 98 -14.12 11.19 9.44
CA HIS A 98 -12.99 11.99 9.92
C HIS A 98 -12.59 13.15 9.00
N GLY A 99 -13.33 13.37 7.93
CA GLY A 99 -13.13 14.49 7.01
C GLY A 99 -11.89 14.37 6.12
N PRO A 100 -11.70 15.28 5.18
CA PRO A 100 -10.52 15.32 4.33
C PRO A 100 -9.25 15.47 5.17
N ASP A 101 -8.20 14.74 4.80
CA ASP A 101 -6.87 14.84 5.39
C ASP A 101 -6.79 14.56 6.91
N GLY A 102 -7.81 13.90 7.49
CA GLY A 102 -7.84 13.60 8.91
C GLY A 102 -8.13 14.81 9.83
N MET A 103 -8.64 15.90 9.28
CA MET A 103 -8.86 17.14 10.02
C MET A 103 -10.12 17.15 10.89
N GLY A 104 -10.89 16.06 10.86
CA GLY A 104 -12.17 15.97 11.57
C GLY A 104 -13.34 16.50 10.77
N SER A 105 -14.53 16.29 11.30
CA SER A 105 -15.81 16.76 10.79
C SER A 105 -16.81 16.92 11.93
N THR A 106 -18.07 17.17 11.60
CA THR A 106 -19.15 17.16 12.59
C THR A 106 -19.47 15.77 13.14
N TYR A 107 -19.00 14.70 12.47
CA TYR A 107 -19.26 13.31 12.86
C TYR A 107 -18.13 12.67 13.67
N ALA A 108 -16.89 13.16 13.52
CA ALA A 108 -15.75 12.58 14.20
C ALA A 108 -14.62 13.60 14.42
N PRO A 109 -13.81 13.46 15.49
CA PRO A 109 -12.75 14.38 15.80
C PRO A 109 -11.60 14.33 14.79
N SER A 110 -10.73 15.36 14.85
CA SER A 110 -9.47 15.41 14.11
C SER A 110 -8.54 14.27 14.51
N LEU A 111 -8.17 13.44 13.53
CA LEU A 111 -7.16 12.40 13.73
C LEU A 111 -5.74 12.99 13.73
N VAL A 112 -5.52 14.10 13.03
CA VAL A 112 -4.26 14.82 13.04
C VAL A 112 -3.90 15.27 14.46
N ASP A 113 -4.90 15.73 15.23
CA ASP A 113 -4.67 16.12 16.61
C ASP A 113 -4.61 14.93 17.55
N ALA A 114 -5.46 13.94 17.34
CA ALA A 114 -5.49 12.74 18.19
C ALA A 114 -4.16 11.96 18.15
N LEU A 115 -3.53 11.86 16.98
CA LEU A 115 -2.28 11.13 16.83
C LEU A 115 -1.06 11.81 17.47
N LYS A 116 -1.13 13.08 17.86
CA LYS A 116 -0.01 13.75 18.56
C LYS A 116 0.42 13.03 19.84
N GLY A 117 -0.51 12.35 20.50
CA GLY A 117 -0.27 11.62 21.76
C GLY A 117 -0.57 10.11 21.67
N MET A 118 -0.74 9.55 20.47
CA MET A 118 -1.20 8.18 20.27
C MET A 118 -0.13 7.36 19.54
N ASP A 119 0.34 6.27 20.14
CA ASP A 119 1.20 5.28 19.51
C ASP A 119 0.40 4.31 18.60
N TYR A 120 1.12 3.45 17.91
CA TYR A 120 0.48 2.49 17.00
C TYR A 120 -0.39 1.46 17.73
N ALA A 121 0.01 0.99 18.90
CA ALA A 121 -0.75 0.00 19.64
C ALA A 121 -2.11 0.55 20.11
N HIS A 122 -2.14 1.79 20.60
CA HIS A 122 -3.37 2.48 20.98
C HIS A 122 -4.28 2.72 19.77
N PHE A 123 -3.71 3.22 18.67
CA PHE A 123 -4.43 3.39 17.40
C PHE A 123 -5.07 2.08 16.93
N ALA A 124 -4.29 0.99 16.91
CA ALA A 124 -4.75 -0.33 16.49
C ALA A 124 -5.90 -0.83 17.39
N GLY A 125 -5.80 -0.66 18.70
CA GLY A 125 -6.85 -1.01 19.63
C GLY A 125 -8.19 -0.32 19.33
N ILE A 126 -8.14 0.98 19.00
CA ILE A 126 -9.34 1.75 18.62
C ILE A 126 -9.91 1.26 17.29
N ILE A 127 -9.07 0.99 16.28
CA ILE A 127 -9.53 0.51 14.98
C ILE A 127 -10.20 -0.86 15.12
N VAL A 128 -9.60 -1.77 15.88
CA VAL A 128 -10.13 -3.13 16.06
C VAL A 128 -11.44 -3.12 16.84
N GLY A 129 -11.46 -2.42 17.98
CA GLY A 129 -12.57 -2.45 18.93
C GLY A 129 -13.65 -1.39 18.72
N GLY A 130 -13.38 -0.41 17.89
CA GLY A 130 -14.22 0.79 17.80
C GLY A 130 -14.05 1.71 19.03
N LYS A 131 -14.80 2.80 19.05
CA LYS A 131 -14.83 3.73 20.18
C LYS A 131 -16.21 4.35 20.32
N ASN A 132 -16.70 4.38 21.55
CA ASN A 132 -17.92 5.09 21.90
C ASN A 132 -17.57 6.28 22.80
N ASP A 133 -18.01 7.46 22.41
CA ASP A 133 -17.94 8.67 23.19
C ASP A 133 -19.34 9.28 23.23
N VAL A 134 -20.14 8.75 24.16
CA VAL A 134 -21.54 9.11 24.34
C VAL A 134 -21.69 9.83 25.67
N ASN A 135 -22.13 11.08 25.62
CA ASN A 135 -22.42 11.89 26.80
C ASN A 135 -23.63 12.81 26.54
N ALA A 136 -23.99 13.63 27.51
CA ALA A 136 -25.17 14.50 27.42
C ALA A 136 -25.12 15.54 26.27
N ALA A 137 -23.92 15.82 25.74
CA ALA A 137 -23.70 16.82 24.70
C ALA A 137 -23.44 16.22 23.32
N GLN A 138 -23.02 14.94 23.24
CA GLN A 138 -22.66 14.32 21.98
C GLN A 138 -22.84 12.81 22.01
N GLU A 139 -23.09 12.22 20.85
CA GLU A 139 -23.12 10.79 20.61
C GLU A 139 -22.19 10.49 19.43
N LEU A 140 -20.92 10.22 19.73
CA LEU A 140 -19.91 9.89 18.73
C LEU A 140 -19.58 8.40 18.85
N VAL A 141 -19.90 7.65 17.78
CA VAL A 141 -19.64 6.21 17.71
C VAL A 141 -18.75 5.92 16.52
N MET A 142 -17.56 5.41 16.78
CA MET A 142 -16.69 4.83 15.77
C MET A 142 -16.93 3.32 15.74
N PRO A 143 -17.35 2.73 14.61
CA PRO A 143 -17.56 1.29 14.53
C PRO A 143 -16.25 0.53 14.67
N ALA A 144 -16.34 -0.73 15.12
CA ALA A 144 -15.22 -1.66 15.12
C ALA A 144 -14.92 -2.12 13.68
N PHE A 145 -13.64 -2.17 13.34
CA PHE A 145 -13.18 -2.61 12.01
C PHE A 145 -12.40 -3.94 12.08
N GLY A 146 -12.37 -4.62 13.22
CA GLY A 146 -11.60 -5.86 13.41
C GLY A 146 -11.89 -6.96 12.39
N ASP A 147 -13.10 -7.02 11.85
CA ASP A 147 -13.52 -7.99 10.83
C ASP A 147 -13.43 -7.43 9.39
N ASN A 148 -13.03 -6.17 9.23
CA ASN A 148 -12.95 -5.54 7.91
C ASN A 148 -11.55 -5.67 7.31
N ARG A 149 -11.35 -6.62 6.40
CA ARG A 149 -10.06 -6.84 5.73
C ARG A 149 -9.53 -5.61 4.98
N ASN A 150 -10.40 -4.79 4.38
CA ASN A 150 -10.00 -3.56 3.69
C ASN A 150 -9.39 -2.51 4.62
N VAL A 151 -9.60 -2.65 5.92
CA VAL A 151 -8.97 -1.82 6.96
C VAL A 151 -7.83 -2.57 7.61
N MET A 152 -8.06 -3.81 8.06
CA MET A 152 -7.09 -4.57 8.85
C MET A 152 -5.81 -4.90 8.09
N CYS A 153 -5.90 -5.25 6.80
CA CYS A 153 -4.73 -5.55 5.97
C CYS A 153 -3.84 -4.31 5.72
N TYR A 154 -4.36 -3.12 5.93
CA TYR A 154 -3.68 -1.85 5.66
C TYR A 154 -3.63 -0.92 6.89
N MET A 155 -3.93 -1.45 8.05
CA MET A 155 -3.96 -0.66 9.29
C MET A 155 -2.60 0.02 9.59
N PRO A 156 -1.44 -0.64 9.43
CA PRO A 156 -0.15 0.02 9.56
C PRO A 156 0.03 1.18 8.59
N ASP A 157 -0.45 1.04 7.35
CA ASP A 157 -0.34 2.05 6.31
C ASP A 157 -1.19 3.27 6.65
N ILE A 158 -2.43 3.05 7.08
CA ILE A 158 -3.35 4.12 7.51
C ILE A 158 -2.73 4.91 8.67
N TYR A 159 -2.13 4.21 9.64
CA TYR A 159 -1.41 4.85 10.73
C TYR A 159 -0.24 5.68 10.23
N THR A 160 0.59 5.12 9.34
CA THR A 160 1.75 5.80 8.74
C THR A 160 1.35 7.11 8.05
N TYR A 161 0.30 7.08 7.23
CA TYR A 161 -0.23 8.29 6.59
C TYR A 161 -0.68 9.34 7.62
N LEU A 162 -1.50 8.93 8.59
CA LEU A 162 -2.03 9.83 9.61
C LEU A 162 -0.93 10.36 10.53
N ARG A 163 0.10 9.58 10.82
CA ARG A 163 1.29 10.03 11.56
C ARG A 163 2.04 11.12 10.78
N ALA A 164 2.29 10.91 9.48
CA ALA A 164 2.91 11.93 8.62
C ALA A 164 2.12 13.24 8.60
N ARG A 165 0.78 13.13 8.59
CA ARG A 165 -0.12 14.29 8.70
C ARG A 165 -0.04 14.98 10.06
N SER A 166 -0.08 14.20 11.14
CA SER A 166 -0.03 14.70 12.52
C SER A 166 1.29 15.40 12.84
N ASP A 167 2.38 14.87 12.33
CA ASP A 167 3.73 15.40 12.51
C ASP A 167 4.04 16.62 11.59
N GLY A 168 3.14 16.94 10.68
CA GLY A 168 3.32 18.04 9.73
C GLY A 168 4.33 17.74 8.61
N ALA A 169 4.83 16.51 8.51
CA ALA A 169 5.73 16.07 7.44
C ALA A 169 5.03 16.06 6.08
N LEU A 170 3.74 15.77 6.08
CA LEU A 170 2.90 15.72 4.89
C LEU A 170 1.83 16.83 4.91
N GLY A 171 1.77 17.60 3.82
CA GLY A 171 0.75 18.62 3.60
C GLY A 171 -0.63 18.02 3.32
N ARG A 172 -1.63 18.91 3.09
CA ARG A 172 -2.99 18.49 2.71
C ARG A 172 -3.03 17.98 1.28
N ASN A 173 -4.07 17.22 0.96
CA ASN A 173 -4.34 16.62 -0.33
C ASN A 173 -3.50 15.38 -0.64
N ARG A 174 -3.67 14.86 -1.85
CA ARG A 174 -2.93 13.69 -2.32
C ARG A 174 -1.44 13.99 -2.45
N PRO A 175 -0.55 13.14 -1.92
CA PRO A 175 0.88 13.25 -2.19
C PRO A 175 1.16 13.24 -3.69
N PRO A 176 1.92 14.21 -4.24
CA PRO A 176 2.13 14.30 -5.68
C PRO A 176 3.00 13.17 -6.23
N GLU A 177 3.97 12.71 -5.43
CA GLU A 177 4.90 11.66 -5.81
C GLU A 177 5.01 10.59 -4.73
N HIS A 178 5.26 9.36 -5.13
CA HIS A 178 5.50 8.25 -4.21
C HIS A 178 6.53 7.27 -4.77
N GLU A 179 7.15 6.51 -3.87
CA GLU A 179 8.02 5.40 -4.24
C GLU A 179 7.24 4.28 -4.95
N PRO A 180 7.92 3.47 -5.78
CA PRO A 180 7.30 2.32 -6.41
C PRO A 180 6.74 1.34 -5.36
N LYS A 181 5.66 0.64 -5.72
CA LYS A 181 5.07 -0.42 -4.88
C LYS A 181 6.08 -1.56 -4.71
N PRO A 182 6.50 -1.90 -3.49
CA PRO A 182 7.42 -3.00 -3.25
C PRO A 182 6.77 -4.35 -3.58
N ALA A 183 7.53 -5.30 -4.15
CA ALA A 183 7.04 -6.66 -4.41
C ALA A 183 6.64 -7.40 -3.12
N ALA A 184 7.31 -7.10 -2.00
CA ALA A 184 6.96 -7.63 -0.69
C ALA A 184 5.56 -7.14 -0.24
N PHE A 185 5.23 -5.88 -0.53
CA PHE A 185 3.90 -5.33 -0.25
C PHE A 185 2.81 -6.09 -1.04
N GLU A 186 3.01 -6.31 -2.35
CA GLU A 186 2.04 -7.06 -3.18
C GLU A 186 1.79 -8.46 -2.63
N LYS A 187 2.87 -9.15 -2.25
CA LYS A 187 2.77 -10.48 -1.66
C LYS A 187 2.01 -10.50 -0.33
N ALA A 188 2.27 -9.51 0.54
CA ALA A 188 1.58 -9.37 1.83
C ALA A 188 0.10 -9.02 1.64
N GLU A 189 -0.20 -8.09 0.71
CA GLU A 189 -1.57 -7.71 0.32
C GLU A 189 -2.36 -8.93 -0.16
N ASP A 190 -1.81 -9.68 -1.10
CA ASP A 190 -2.41 -10.91 -1.62
C ASP A 190 -2.67 -11.97 -0.54
N ALA A 191 -1.74 -12.13 0.39
CA ALA A 191 -1.88 -13.10 1.48
C ALA A 191 -2.96 -12.69 2.48
N CYS A 192 -3.10 -11.39 2.75
CA CYS A 192 -4.08 -10.85 3.71
C CYS A 192 -5.50 -10.79 3.14
N MET A 193 -5.64 -10.46 1.86
CA MET A 193 -6.94 -10.27 1.22
C MET A 193 -7.63 -11.57 0.78
N LYS A 194 -6.91 -12.69 0.73
CA LYS A 194 -7.47 -14.04 0.47
C LYS A 194 -8.13 -14.58 1.71
#